data_bc6a840d7e4d3348d23c876f1bf3a7fd
#
_entry.id   bc6a840d7e4d3348d23c876f1bf3a7fd
#
_cell.length_a   1.000
_cell.length_b   1.000
_cell.length_c   1.000
_cell.angle_alpha   90.00
_cell.angle_beta   90.00
_cell.angle_gamma   90.00
#
_symmetry.space_group_name_H-M   'P 1'
#
loop_
_entity.id
_entity.type
_entity.pdbx_description
1 polymer ?
#
loop_
_entity_poly.entity_id
_entity_poly.type
_entity_poly.pdbx_seq_one_letter_code
_entity_poly.pdbx_strand_id
1 'polypeptide(L)'
;FESGCHASVCSGGGNMVFYCGPKGGAKSSTHDNRYELMLYRSPTGAQGWTRSQLLYDLAAGYPDMTLLGDRRLAIVFEAGPEKGFITRSSRPAGWMRLDVLILPREVADYGYWFE
;
A
#
# COMPACT_ATOMS: atom_id res chain seq x y z
N PHE A 1 -8.12 4.55 7.05
CA PHE A 1 -8.30 3.64 5.91
C PHE A 1 -9.73 3.69 5.44
N GLU A 2 -10.04 4.69 4.70
CA GLU A 2 -11.43 4.99 4.40
C GLU A 2 -11.83 4.61 2.97
N SER A 3 -10.91 4.01 2.23
CA SER A 3 -11.15 3.78 0.82
C SER A 3 -12.10 2.62 0.52
N GLY A 4 -12.36 1.76 1.51
CA GLY A 4 -13.18 0.57 1.28
C GLY A 4 -12.56 -0.41 0.29
N CYS A 5 -11.26 -0.40 0.16
CA CYS A 5 -10.53 -1.24 -0.77
C CYS A 5 -9.80 -2.35 -0.01
N HIS A 6 -9.54 -3.45 -0.71
CA HIS A 6 -8.70 -4.48 -0.13
C HIS A 6 -7.33 -3.93 0.21
N ALA A 7 -6.77 -4.40 1.30
CA ALA A 7 -5.44 -4.06 1.76
C ALA A 7 -4.66 -5.35 2.00
N SER A 8 -3.39 -5.21 2.35
CA SER A 8 -2.54 -6.35 2.62
C SER A 8 -1.87 -6.20 3.96
N VAL A 9 -1.71 -7.31 4.66
CA VAL A 9 -1.00 -7.38 5.94
C VAL A 9 0.02 -8.49 5.82
N CYS A 10 1.24 -8.24 6.29
CA CYS A 10 2.20 -9.32 6.38
C CYS A 10 3.04 -9.20 7.65
N SER A 11 3.56 -10.34 8.08
CA SER A 11 4.46 -10.41 9.22
C SER A 11 5.86 -9.96 8.84
N GLY A 12 6.48 -9.19 9.71
CA GLY A 12 7.89 -8.81 9.57
C GLY A 12 8.81 -9.59 10.50
N GLY A 13 8.28 -10.62 11.14
CA GLY A 13 9.00 -11.41 12.15
C GLY A 13 8.75 -10.87 13.55
N GLY A 14 8.70 -11.77 14.54
CA GLY A 14 8.37 -11.39 15.90
C GLY A 14 7.03 -10.68 15.98
N ASN A 15 7.01 -9.51 16.60
CA ASN A 15 5.80 -8.70 16.71
C ASN A 15 5.68 -7.67 15.59
N MET A 16 6.57 -7.68 14.62
CA MET A 16 6.52 -6.72 13.52
C MET A 16 5.43 -7.07 12.53
N VAL A 17 4.57 -6.11 12.23
CA VAL A 17 3.49 -6.26 11.26
C VAL A 17 3.54 -5.07 10.30
N PHE A 18 3.33 -5.35 9.03
CA PHE A 18 3.17 -4.32 8.00
C PHE A 18 1.75 -4.35 7.46
N TYR A 19 1.23 -3.18 7.17
CA TYR A 19 -0.07 -3.00 6.54
C TYR A 19 0.10 -2.08 5.35
N CYS A 20 -0.48 -2.45 4.21
CA CYS A 20 -0.41 -1.65 2.99
C CYS A 20 -1.80 -1.50 2.40
N GLY A 21 -2.17 -0.27 2.07
CA GLY A 21 -3.46 0.00 1.46
C GLY A 21 -3.58 1.43 1.00
N PRO A 22 -4.56 1.71 0.12
CA PRO A 22 -4.81 3.09 -0.31
C PRO A 22 -5.45 3.88 0.81
N LYS A 23 -4.88 5.04 1.08
CA LYS A 23 -5.44 5.96 2.07
C LYS A 23 -6.71 6.63 1.55
N GLY A 24 -6.62 7.20 0.37
CA GLY A 24 -7.74 7.85 -0.27
C GLY A 24 -8.29 9.05 0.49
N GLY A 25 -9.34 9.61 -0.04
CA GLY A 25 -10.07 10.68 0.63
C GLY A 25 -11.19 10.11 1.50
N ALA A 26 -11.34 10.64 2.70
CA ALA A 26 -12.20 10.06 3.72
C ALA A 26 -13.70 10.14 3.40
N LYS A 27 -14.09 10.95 2.46
CA LYS A 27 -15.51 11.24 2.26
C LYS A 27 -16.13 10.56 1.05
N SER A 28 -15.35 9.88 0.25
CA SER A 28 -15.87 9.23 -0.92
C SER A 28 -16.29 7.80 -0.60
N SER A 29 -17.47 7.42 -1.06
CA SER A 29 -17.94 6.05 -0.98
C SER A 29 -17.76 5.33 -2.32
N THR A 30 -17.08 5.94 -3.28
CA THR A 30 -16.89 5.41 -4.61
C THR A 30 -15.49 4.87 -4.80
N HIS A 31 -15.27 4.22 -5.94
CA HIS A 31 -13.93 3.75 -6.31
C HIS A 31 -12.95 4.89 -6.56
N ASP A 32 -13.44 6.10 -6.72
CA ASP A 32 -12.61 7.28 -6.88
C ASP A 32 -11.74 7.57 -5.64
N ASN A 33 -12.01 6.88 -4.55
CA ASN A 33 -11.29 7.03 -3.29
C ASN A 33 -10.01 6.18 -3.20
N ARG A 34 -9.66 5.47 -4.25
CA ARG A 34 -8.52 4.55 -4.22
C ARG A 34 -7.28 5.22 -4.78
N TYR A 35 -6.55 5.92 -3.91
CA TYR A 35 -5.29 6.56 -4.25
C TYR A 35 -4.45 6.72 -2.99
N GLU A 36 -3.19 7.13 -3.16
CA GLU A 36 -2.22 7.27 -2.06
C GLU A 36 -1.97 5.95 -1.35
N LEU A 37 -1.25 5.07 -2.04
CA LEU A 37 -0.86 3.79 -1.45
C LEU A 37 0.12 4.04 -0.31
N MET A 38 -0.25 3.58 0.88
CA MET A 38 0.52 3.80 2.11
C MET A 38 1.00 2.48 2.68
N LEU A 39 2.19 2.51 3.24
CA LEU A 39 2.72 1.42 4.05
C LEU A 39 2.78 1.86 5.50
N TYR A 40 2.30 1.02 6.40
CA TYR A 40 2.29 1.26 7.84
C TYR A 40 3.06 0.17 8.54
N ARG A 41 3.73 0.53 9.61
CA ARG A 41 4.60 -0.36 10.36
C ARG A 41 4.19 -0.37 11.83
N SER A 42 4.06 -1.58 12.38
CA SER A 42 3.75 -1.76 13.80
C SER A 42 4.74 -2.77 14.41
N PRO A 43 5.54 -2.35 15.38
CA PRO A 43 6.42 -3.28 16.09
C PRO A 43 5.74 -4.02 17.24
N THR A 44 4.45 -3.79 17.46
CA THR A 44 3.74 -4.28 18.64
C THR A 44 2.61 -5.24 18.30
N GLY A 45 2.69 -5.95 17.18
CA GLY A 45 1.64 -6.90 16.79
C GLY A 45 0.33 -6.22 16.42
N ALA A 46 0.43 -5.05 15.77
CA ALA A 46 -0.70 -4.24 15.35
C ALA A 46 -1.44 -3.54 16.49
N GLN A 47 -0.85 -3.51 17.69
CA GLN A 47 -1.43 -2.76 18.80
C GLN A 47 -1.08 -1.27 18.76
N GLY A 48 -0.13 -0.89 17.95
CA GLY A 48 0.24 0.51 17.74
C GLY A 48 0.99 0.64 16.45
N TRP A 49 0.64 1.65 15.66
CA TRP A 49 1.27 1.91 14.38
C TRP A 49 2.19 3.10 14.54
N THR A 50 3.49 2.89 14.32
CA THR A 50 4.49 3.90 14.65
C THR A 50 4.91 4.73 13.46
N ARG A 51 4.62 4.27 12.26
CA ARG A 51 5.13 4.97 11.08
C ARG A 51 4.31 4.64 9.85
N SER A 52 4.24 5.61 8.93
CA SER A 52 3.64 5.41 7.63
C SER A 52 4.52 6.03 6.55
N GLN A 53 4.41 5.49 5.36
CA GLN A 53 5.17 5.95 4.20
C GLN A 53 4.27 5.94 2.99
N LEU A 54 4.25 7.05 2.26
CA LEU A 54 3.57 7.12 0.98
C LEU A 54 4.41 6.38 -0.07
N LEU A 55 3.84 5.39 -0.72
CA LEU A 55 4.52 4.59 -1.73
C LEU A 55 4.17 5.03 -3.14
N TYR A 56 2.94 5.44 -3.37
CA TYR A 56 2.47 5.83 -4.69
C TYR A 56 1.33 6.82 -4.53
N ASP A 57 1.42 7.97 -5.19
CA ASP A 57 0.55 9.12 -4.93
C ASP A 57 -0.73 9.13 -5.76
N LEU A 58 -0.78 8.36 -6.84
CA LEU A 58 -1.90 8.38 -7.77
C LEU A 58 -2.83 7.19 -7.49
N ALA A 59 -3.69 6.87 -8.44
CA ALA A 59 -4.66 5.79 -8.27
C ALA A 59 -3.95 4.48 -7.94
N ALA A 60 -4.38 3.83 -6.88
CA ALA A 60 -3.76 2.61 -6.40
C ALA A 60 -4.78 1.77 -5.64
N GLY A 61 -4.68 0.46 -5.76
CA GLY A 61 -5.57 -0.43 -5.03
C GLY A 61 -5.13 -1.87 -5.08
N TYR A 62 -5.81 -2.68 -4.32
CA TYR A 62 -5.64 -4.12 -4.25
C TYR A 62 -4.17 -4.53 -4.11
N PRO A 63 -3.46 -3.99 -3.11
CA PRO A 63 -2.09 -4.39 -2.89
C PRO A 63 -2.01 -5.80 -2.32
N ASP A 64 -0.94 -6.47 -2.66
CA ASP A 64 -0.54 -7.69 -1.99
C ASP A 64 0.94 -7.58 -1.64
N MET A 65 1.32 -8.07 -0.48
CA MET A 65 2.62 -7.79 0.09
C MET A 65 3.20 -9.04 0.72
N THR A 66 4.49 -9.22 0.57
CA THR A 66 5.20 -10.32 1.24
C THR A 66 6.60 -9.86 1.65
N LEU A 67 7.09 -10.45 2.73
CA LEU A 67 8.47 -10.31 3.13
C LEU A 67 9.28 -11.39 2.43
N LEU A 68 10.26 -10.97 1.64
CA LEU A 68 11.14 -11.90 0.94
C LEU A 68 12.14 -12.53 1.89
N GLY A 69 12.78 -13.62 1.45
CA GLY A 69 13.72 -14.34 2.29
C GLY A 69 14.92 -13.52 2.73
N ASP A 70 15.28 -12.49 1.97
CA ASP A 70 16.37 -11.56 2.33
C ASP A 70 15.85 -10.33 3.07
N ARG A 71 14.60 -10.33 3.52
CA ARG A 71 13.93 -9.30 4.31
C ARG A 71 13.61 -8.02 3.55
N ARG A 72 13.65 -8.05 2.23
CA ARG A 72 13.05 -6.98 1.44
C ARG A 72 11.54 -7.19 1.40
N LEU A 73 10.80 -6.09 1.34
CA LEU A 73 9.34 -6.16 1.17
C LEU A 73 8.99 -6.04 -0.31
N ALA A 74 8.23 -6.99 -0.80
CA ALA A 74 7.71 -6.95 -2.16
C ALA A 74 6.23 -6.62 -2.11
N ILE A 75 5.81 -5.61 -2.87
CA ILE A 75 4.44 -5.16 -2.91
C ILE A 75 4.02 -5.07 -4.37
N VAL A 76 2.94 -5.75 -4.72
CA VAL A 76 2.31 -5.62 -6.03
C VAL A 76 0.97 -4.93 -5.86
N PHE A 77 0.63 -4.02 -6.76
CA PHE A 77 -0.62 -3.29 -6.64
C PHE A 77 -1.10 -2.81 -8.01
N GLU A 78 -2.39 -2.56 -8.09
CA GLU A 78 -2.98 -1.92 -9.26
C GLU A 78 -2.67 -0.43 -9.20
N ALA A 79 -2.13 0.12 -10.28
CA ALA A 79 -1.72 1.52 -10.35
C ALA A 79 -2.35 2.18 -11.57
N GLY A 80 -2.76 3.41 -11.39
CA GLY A 80 -3.31 4.22 -12.47
C GLY A 80 -2.63 5.57 -12.57
N PRO A 81 -2.82 6.30 -13.67
CA PRO A 81 -2.12 7.55 -13.93
C PRO A 81 -2.70 8.77 -13.24
N GLU A 82 -3.89 8.66 -12.65
CA GLU A 82 -4.55 9.77 -11.99
C GLU A 82 -5.26 9.30 -10.73
N LYS A 83 -5.51 10.20 -9.80
CA LYS A 83 -6.30 9.89 -8.62
C LYS A 83 -7.75 9.66 -9.01
N GLY A 84 -8.38 8.71 -8.33
CA GLY A 84 -9.83 8.65 -8.27
C GLY A 84 -10.56 7.97 -9.39
N PHE A 85 -9.88 7.27 -10.30
CA PHE A 85 -10.63 6.54 -11.32
C PHE A 85 -10.08 5.16 -11.65
N ILE A 86 -9.60 4.52 -10.65
CA ILE A 86 -9.01 3.21 -10.81
C ILE A 86 -9.98 2.18 -11.40
N THR A 87 -11.25 2.33 -11.15
CA THR A 87 -12.26 1.37 -11.57
C THR A 87 -13.38 1.98 -12.40
N ARG A 88 -13.17 3.15 -12.96
CA ARG A 88 -14.21 3.76 -13.78
C ARG A 88 -14.44 2.96 -15.06
N SER A 89 -15.66 2.58 -15.28
CA SER A 89 -16.04 1.81 -16.46
C SER A 89 -15.85 2.58 -17.76
N SER A 90 -15.85 3.91 -17.68
CA SER A 90 -15.62 4.76 -18.84
C SER A 90 -14.15 4.85 -19.24
N ARG A 91 -13.25 4.28 -18.45
CA ARG A 91 -11.82 4.33 -18.76
C ARG A 91 -11.39 3.09 -19.51
N PRO A 92 -10.48 3.24 -20.47
CA PRO A 92 -9.91 2.07 -21.14
C PRO A 92 -9.16 1.16 -20.16
N ALA A 93 -9.15 -0.14 -20.46
CA ALA A 93 -8.46 -1.11 -19.61
C ALA A 93 -6.98 -0.80 -19.47
N GLY A 94 -6.37 -0.19 -20.48
CA GLY A 94 -4.95 0.17 -20.43
C GLY A 94 -4.59 1.27 -19.45
N TRP A 95 -5.57 1.89 -18.81
CA TRP A 95 -5.31 2.88 -17.75
C TRP A 95 -4.72 2.26 -16.51
N MET A 96 -4.97 0.99 -16.31
CA MET A 96 -4.48 0.29 -15.12
C MET A 96 -3.32 -0.58 -15.49
N ARG A 97 -2.35 -0.63 -14.60
CA ARG A 97 -1.22 -1.55 -14.71
C ARG A 97 -0.96 -2.18 -13.34
N LEU A 98 -0.22 -3.25 -13.35
CA LEU A 98 0.31 -3.83 -12.12
C LEU A 98 1.72 -3.33 -11.93
N ASP A 99 1.96 -2.69 -10.80
CA ASP A 99 3.29 -2.23 -10.41
C ASP A 99 3.82 -3.10 -9.29
N VAL A 100 5.13 -3.28 -9.27
CA VAL A 100 5.82 -3.99 -8.21
C VAL A 100 6.84 -3.05 -7.59
N LEU A 101 6.79 -2.95 -6.26
CA LEU A 101 7.80 -2.24 -5.49
C LEU A 101 8.58 -3.24 -4.66
N ILE A 102 9.90 -3.12 -4.70
CA ILE A 102 10.77 -3.89 -3.82
C ILE A 102 11.44 -2.91 -2.88
N LEU A 103 11.04 -2.92 -1.62
CA LEU A 103 11.61 -2.03 -0.61
C LEU A 103 12.78 -2.73 0.05
N PRO A 104 13.88 -2.01 0.32
CA PRO A 104 15.06 -2.62 0.91
C PRO A 104 14.80 -3.11 2.33
N ARG A 105 15.66 -4.01 2.78
CA ARG A 105 15.52 -4.63 4.10
C ARG A 105 15.54 -3.64 5.25
N GLU A 106 16.15 -2.48 5.06
CA GLU A 106 16.21 -1.45 6.10
C GLU A 106 14.83 -0.96 6.51
N VAL A 107 13.86 -1.03 5.61
CA VAL A 107 12.47 -0.70 5.94
C VAL A 107 11.92 -1.69 6.96
N ALA A 108 12.13 -2.98 6.73
CA ALA A 108 11.65 -4.01 7.63
C ALA A 108 12.43 -4.04 8.94
N ASP A 109 13.76 -3.96 8.85
CA ASP A 109 14.64 -4.17 10.00
C ASP A 109 14.72 -2.96 10.92
N TYR A 110 14.73 -1.76 10.36
CA TYR A 110 15.01 -0.54 11.11
C TYR A 110 13.94 0.53 10.96
N GLY A 111 12.97 0.34 10.07
CA GLY A 111 11.96 1.34 9.81
C GLY A 111 12.48 2.58 9.11
N TYR A 112 13.53 2.46 8.33
CA TYR A 112 13.99 3.57 7.53
C TYR A 112 13.07 3.78 6.34
N TRP A 113 12.65 5.02 6.19
CA TRP A 113 11.80 5.43 5.10
C TRP A 113 12.60 6.33 4.15
N PHE A 114 12.30 6.22 2.87
CA PHE A 114 12.92 7.10 1.88
C PHE A 114 12.16 8.40 1.78
N GLU A 115 12.90 9.44 1.62
CA GLU A 115 12.29 10.75 1.38
C GLU A 115 12.07 11.00 -0.12
#